data_91a85c079164c5f54118ead1c1d182b1
#
_entry.id   91a85c079164c5f54118ead1c1d182b1
#
_cell.length_a   1.000
_cell.length_b   1.000
_cell.length_c   1.000
_cell.angle_alpha   90.00
_cell.angle_beta   90.00
_cell.angle_gamma   90.00
#
_symmetry.space_group_name_H-M   'P 1'
#
loop_
_entity.id
_entity.type
_entity.pdbx_description
1 polymer ?
#
loop_
_entity_poly.entity_id
_entity_poly.type
_entity_poly.pdbx_seq_one_letter_code
_entity_poly.pdbx_strand_id
1 'polypeptide(L)' 'MSSSEGPLRPGSSTTEITLVTGDRYCVRGDSKSVERIVLDAARGSIMQLAWLVEAETGKDFAVNPHRVVILRAADS' A
#
# COMPACT_ATOMS: atom_id res chain seq x y z
N MET A 1 0.64 -16.39 -26.01
CA MET A 1 0.52 -16.00 -25.57
C MET A 1 0.55 -15.38 -24.97
N SER A 2 0.77 -15.20 -24.74
CA SER A 2 0.83 -14.75 -24.10
C SER A 2 0.36 -14.02 -23.58
N SER A 3 0.07 -13.68 -23.77
CA SER A 3 -0.58 -12.98 -23.31
C SER A 3 -0.92 -12.99 -22.14
N SER A 4 -1.06 -13.82 -21.79
CA SER A 4 -1.31 -13.99 -20.52
C SER A 4 -0.73 -13.06 -19.73
N GLU A 5 0.20 -12.64 -20.09
CA GLU A 5 0.82 -11.83 -19.35
C GLU A 5 0.15 -10.67 -19.00
N GLY A 6 -0.79 -10.30 -19.65
CA GLY A 6 -1.48 -9.14 -19.29
C GLY A 6 -1.81 -9.07 -17.83
N PRO A 7 -2.33 -10.09 -17.25
CA PRO A 7 -2.75 -10.00 -15.87
C PRO A 7 -1.60 -9.89 -14.92
N LEU A 8 -0.42 -10.13 -15.37
CA LEU A 8 0.69 -10.12 -14.47
C LEU A 8 1.44 -8.83 -14.47
N ARG A 9 0.85 -7.78 -14.99
CA ARG A 9 1.56 -6.52 -15.01
C ARG A 9 1.84 -6.04 -13.63
N PRO A 10 3.07 -5.76 -13.30
CA PRO A 10 3.42 -5.32 -11.95
C PRO A 10 2.73 -4.03 -11.57
N GLY A 11 2.56 -3.15 -12.52
CA GLY A 11 1.96 -1.88 -12.19
C GLY A 11 0.50 -1.94 -11.85
N SER A 12 -0.14 -3.09 -12.05
CA SER A 12 -1.56 -3.18 -11.75
C SER A 12 -1.83 -3.67 -10.34
N SER A 13 -0.83 -4.03 -9.58
CA SER A 13 -1.04 -4.50 -8.22
C SER A 13 -1.37 -3.34 -7.31
N THR A 14 -2.36 -3.54 -6.46
CA THR A 14 -2.72 -2.53 -5.47
C THR A 14 -3.00 -3.21 -4.14
N THR A 15 -2.96 -2.42 -3.09
CA THR A 15 -3.19 -2.89 -1.74
C THR A 15 -4.14 -1.94 -1.05
N GLU A 16 -5.10 -2.48 -0.32
CA GLU A 16 -6.00 -1.67 0.47
C GLU A 16 -5.49 -1.61 1.89
N ILE A 17 -5.37 -0.41 2.44
CA ILE A 17 -5.03 -0.24 3.84
C ILE A 17 -6.22 0.39 4.55
N THR A 18 -6.45 -0.05 5.78
CA THR A 18 -7.52 0.49 6.62
C THR A 18 -6.89 1.06 7.87
N LEU A 19 -7.27 2.27 8.22
CA LEU A 19 -6.73 2.96 9.38
C LEU A 19 -7.62 2.75 10.58
N VAL A 20 -7.11 3.09 11.76
CA VAL A 20 -7.87 2.92 13.00
C VAL A 20 -9.17 3.71 12.98
N THR A 21 -9.25 4.76 12.17
CA THR A 21 -10.48 5.54 12.05
C THR A 21 -11.53 4.87 11.19
N GLY A 22 -11.17 3.78 10.50
CA GLY A 22 -12.08 3.14 9.56
C GLY A 22 -11.88 3.60 8.13
N ASP A 23 -11.05 4.61 7.90
CA ASP A 23 -10.79 5.09 6.55
C ASP A 23 -10.00 4.05 5.78
N ARG A 24 -10.32 3.91 4.50
CA ARG A 24 -9.65 2.96 3.64
C ARG A 24 -9.05 3.66 2.44
N TYR A 25 -7.86 3.22 2.06
CA TYR A 25 -7.17 3.79 0.92
C TYR A 25 -6.61 2.67 0.07
N CYS A 26 -6.66 2.84 -1.23
CA CYS A 26 -6.09 1.88 -2.16
C CYS A 26 -4.78 2.47 -2.67
N VAL A 27 -3.69 1.75 -2.47
CA VAL A 27 -2.37 2.27 -2.81
C VAL A 27 -1.70 1.36 -3.82
N ARG A 28 -0.76 1.90 -4.56
CA ARG A 28 -0.02 1.14 -5.54
C ARG A 28 0.99 0.23 -4.87
N GLY A 29 1.20 -0.92 -5.48
CA GLY A 29 2.14 -1.89 -4.98
C GLY A 29 1.43 -3.11 -4.44
N ASP A 30 2.12 -4.24 -4.43
CA ASP A 30 1.52 -5.45 -3.91
C ASP A 30 1.56 -5.41 -2.39
N SER A 31 0.81 -6.30 -1.77
CA SER A 31 0.64 -6.24 -0.33
C SER A 31 1.96 -6.41 0.43
N LYS A 32 2.87 -7.22 -0.11
CA LYS A 32 4.14 -7.42 0.59
C LYS A 32 5.02 -6.20 0.51
N SER A 33 5.03 -5.50 -0.63
CA SER A 33 5.81 -4.29 -0.76
C SER A 33 5.26 -3.20 0.14
N VAL A 34 3.94 -3.05 0.19
CA VAL A 34 3.32 -2.05 1.04
C VAL A 34 3.56 -2.38 2.51
N GLU A 35 3.44 -3.65 2.87
CA GLU A 35 3.70 -4.08 4.23
C GLU A 35 5.13 -3.71 4.65
N ARG A 36 6.09 -3.92 3.77
CA ARG A 36 7.47 -3.60 4.09
C ARG A 36 7.64 -2.12 4.35
N ILE A 37 7.02 -1.28 3.51
CA ILE A 37 7.12 0.16 3.71
C ILE A 37 6.55 0.56 5.06
N VAL A 38 5.39 0.01 5.41
CA VAL A 38 4.74 0.35 6.67
C VAL A 38 5.58 -0.15 7.85
N LEU A 39 6.10 -1.38 7.76
CA LEU A 39 6.88 -1.93 8.86
C LEU A 39 8.19 -1.19 9.04
N ASP A 40 8.85 -0.83 7.94
CA ASP A 40 10.10 -0.09 8.04
C ASP A 40 9.86 1.26 8.70
N ALA A 41 8.78 1.93 8.35
CA ALA A 41 8.46 3.20 8.98
C ALA A 41 8.14 3.02 10.46
N ALA A 42 7.47 1.93 10.81
CA ALA A 42 7.12 1.69 12.21
C ALA A 42 8.33 1.37 13.07
N ARG A 43 9.39 0.84 12.44
CA ARG A 43 10.60 0.51 13.19
C ARG A 43 11.52 1.69 13.37
N GLY A 44 11.23 2.81 12.73
CA GLY A 44 12.09 3.97 12.85
C GLY A 44 12.18 4.43 14.29
N SER A 45 13.36 4.88 14.68
CA SER A 45 13.55 5.35 16.04
C SER A 45 12.90 6.69 16.27
N ILE A 46 12.65 7.43 15.21
CA ILE A 46 11.93 8.70 15.27
C ILE A 46 10.63 8.48 14.54
N MET A 47 9.60 9.18 14.94
CA MET A 47 8.34 9.04 14.27
C MET A 47 8.53 9.24 12.77
N GLN A 48 8.27 8.21 12.03
CA GLN A 48 8.49 8.21 10.60
C GLN A 48 7.18 7.84 9.92
N LEU A 49 6.85 8.56 8.86
CA LEU A 49 5.63 8.28 8.13
C LEU A 49 5.93 7.29 7.01
N ALA A 50 4.93 6.49 6.69
CA ALA A 50 5.03 5.58 5.56
C ALA A 50 4.51 6.31 4.33
N TRP A 51 5.35 6.46 3.31
CA TRP A 51 4.97 7.16 2.08
C TRP A 51 4.49 6.16 1.05
N LEU A 52 3.28 6.39 0.58
CA LEU A 52 2.63 5.50 -0.37
C LEU A 52 2.07 6.34 -1.51
N VAL A 53 1.69 5.65 -2.59
CA VAL A 53 1.12 6.31 -3.75
C VAL A 53 -0.32 5.88 -3.89
N GLU A 54 -1.23 6.83 -3.90
CA GLU A 54 -2.64 6.52 -4.05
C GLU A 54 -2.91 5.95 -5.42
N ALA A 55 -3.61 4.83 -5.50
CA ALA A 55 -3.79 4.12 -6.75
C ALA A 55 -4.61 4.91 -7.76
N GLU A 56 -5.61 5.63 -7.28
CA GLU A 56 -6.51 6.33 -8.20
C GLU A 56 -5.93 7.59 -8.77
N THR A 57 -5.23 8.36 -7.96
CA THR A 57 -4.75 9.66 -8.38
C THR A 57 -3.28 9.68 -8.73
N GLY A 58 -2.53 8.69 -8.28
CA GLY A 58 -1.09 8.67 -8.47
C GLY A 58 -0.35 9.63 -7.57
N LYS A 59 -1.02 10.21 -6.60
CA LYS A 59 -0.38 11.17 -5.71
C LYS A 59 0.24 10.49 -4.50
N ASP A 60 1.35 11.02 -4.06
CA ASP A 60 1.99 10.54 -2.86
C ASP A 60 1.22 10.99 -1.65
N PHE A 61 1.15 10.14 -0.64
CA PHE A 61 0.64 10.57 0.65
C PHE A 61 1.36 9.78 1.73
N ALA A 62 1.36 10.33 2.92
CA ALA A 62 2.05 9.72 4.03
C ALA A 62 1.03 9.34 5.10
N VAL A 63 1.25 8.20 5.74
CA VAL A 63 0.35 7.72 6.76
C VAL A 63 1.18 7.28 7.96
N ASN A 64 0.63 7.49 9.14
CA ASN A 64 1.28 7.02 10.36
C ASN A 64 1.20 5.50 10.39
N PRO A 65 2.33 4.79 10.39
CA PRO A 65 2.31 3.35 10.31
C PRO A 65 1.60 2.69 11.50
N HIS A 66 1.55 3.36 12.64
CA HIS A 66 0.90 2.78 13.80
C HIS A 66 -0.62 2.89 13.74
N ARG A 67 -1.15 3.59 12.74
CA ARG A 67 -2.59 3.70 12.59
C ARG A 67 -3.15 2.75 11.54
N VAL A 68 -2.30 2.00 10.88
CA VAL A 68 -2.74 1.01 9.89
C VAL A 68 -3.11 -0.25 10.65
N VAL A 69 -4.36 -0.69 10.54
CA VAL A 69 -4.82 -1.88 11.26
C VAL A 69 -5.08 -3.06 10.33
N ILE A 70 -5.38 -2.81 9.07
CA ILE A 70 -5.62 -3.88 8.09
C ILE A 70 -4.89 -3.53 6.81
N LEU A 71 -4.28 -4.54 6.23
CA LEU A 71 -3.58 -4.38 4.98
C LEU A 71 -3.85 -5.63 4.16
N ARG A 72 -4.43 -5.48 2.98
CA ARG A 72 -4.75 -6.64 2.17
C ARG A 72 -4.63 -6.32 0.70
N ALA A 73 -4.41 -7.35 -0.09
CA ALA A 73 -4.36 -7.18 -1.53
C ALA A 73 -5.73 -6.74 -2.02
N ALA A 74 -5.74 -5.71 -2.83
CA ALA A 74 -6.99 -5.13 -3.31
C ALA A 74 -7.28 -5.52 -4.74
N ASP A 75 -6.35 -6.16 -5.41
CA ASP A 75 -6.59 -6.52 -6.78
C ASP A 75 -7.57 -7.67 -6.82
N SER A 76 -8.32 -7.76 -7.78
CA SER A 76 -9.28 -8.86 -7.85
C SER A 76 -9.02 -9.71 -9.04
#